data_d933158f525a2b320c50a716bc48fc7c
#
_entry.id   d933158f525a2b320c50a716bc48fc7c
#
_cell.length_a   1.000
_cell.length_b   1.000
_cell.length_c   1.000
_cell.angle_alpha   90.00
_cell.angle_beta   90.00
_cell.angle_gamma   90.00
#
_symmetry.space_group_name_H-M   'P 1'
#
loop_
_entity.id
_entity.type
_entity.pdbx_description
1 polymer ?
#
loop_
_entity_poly.entity_id
_entity_poly.type
_entity_poly.pdbx_seq_one_letter_code
_entity_poly.pdbx_strand_id
1 'polypeptide(L)'
;MKKWLQSNLNNVIIGSFLIPILLVAFVSISHVTTLYSLSNPLSWAIYLSVAVEIAALASLAGISAKFGKFIYIPFGIVTFIQFVGNFFYSYSHIDINSTDFKNWLDMVASLFEPLGIDPTDVVSHRRILAFITGGLIPFISLTFAHMLIVYSNKIQTGETTEPIIDEPVVEPTPTVLTEEEIIELSKKAGKIEAEEVEEKINPNSEDLQRLEEALKNLQ
;
A
#
# COMPACT_ATOMS: atom_id res chain seq x y z
N MET A 1 -11.71 -18.18 28.30
CA MET A 1 -11.23 -17.83 26.97
C MET A 1 -11.25 -16.31 26.70
N LYS A 2 -12.40 -15.59 26.85
CA LYS A 2 -12.48 -14.12 26.62
C LYS A 2 -11.49 -13.29 27.45
N LYS A 3 -11.31 -13.54 28.76
CA LYS A 3 -10.39 -12.77 29.60
C LYS A 3 -8.91 -12.95 29.21
N TRP A 4 -8.52 -14.18 28.83
CA TRP A 4 -7.15 -14.43 28.35
C TRP A 4 -6.88 -13.72 27.03
N LEU A 5 -7.86 -13.73 26.10
CA LEU A 5 -7.73 -13.05 24.83
C LEU A 5 -7.58 -11.54 25.01
N GLN A 6 -8.35 -10.93 25.90
CA GLN A 6 -8.24 -9.50 26.21
C GLN A 6 -6.89 -9.11 26.81
N SER A 7 -6.35 -9.93 27.74
CA SER A 7 -5.05 -9.64 28.35
C SER A 7 -3.87 -9.88 27.40
N ASN A 8 -4.06 -10.65 26.31
CA ASN A 8 -3.00 -10.97 25.34
C ASN A 8 -3.31 -10.42 23.95
N LEU A 9 -4.29 -9.53 23.80
CA LEU A 9 -4.76 -9.06 22.50
C LEU A 9 -3.63 -8.47 21.67
N ASN A 10 -2.77 -7.65 22.25
CA ASN A 10 -1.64 -7.07 21.56
C ASN A 10 -0.67 -8.13 21.01
N ASN A 11 -0.37 -9.16 21.80
CA ASN A 11 0.51 -10.25 21.39
C ASN A 11 -0.12 -11.09 20.27
N VAL A 12 -1.44 -11.31 20.32
CA VAL A 12 -2.18 -12.02 19.26
C VAL A 12 -2.17 -11.21 17.96
N ILE A 13 -2.38 -9.90 18.03
CA ILE A 13 -2.34 -9.03 16.84
C ILE A 13 -0.92 -8.99 16.26
N ILE A 14 0.10 -8.79 17.08
CA ILE A 14 1.51 -8.82 16.65
C ILE A 14 1.83 -10.16 15.96
N GLY A 15 1.45 -11.27 16.59
CA GLY A 15 1.62 -12.60 16.01
C GLY A 15 0.90 -12.80 14.69
N SER A 16 -0.30 -12.26 14.54
CA SER A 16 -1.10 -12.35 13.31
C SER A 16 -0.44 -11.65 12.11
N PHE A 17 0.33 -10.58 12.35
CA PHE A 17 1.13 -9.94 11.31
C PHE A 17 2.48 -10.62 11.10
N LEU A 18 3.13 -11.08 12.18
CA LEU A 18 4.47 -11.66 12.10
C LEU A 18 4.49 -13.00 11.35
N ILE A 19 3.48 -13.85 11.55
CA ILE A 19 3.39 -15.16 10.89
C ILE A 19 3.39 -15.02 9.34
N PRO A 20 2.51 -14.24 8.71
CA PRO A 20 2.55 -14.03 7.25
C PRO A 20 3.88 -13.47 6.77
N ILE A 21 4.47 -12.52 7.50
CA ILE A 21 5.78 -11.93 7.15
C ILE A 21 6.84 -13.03 7.08
N LEU A 22 6.96 -13.85 8.12
CA LEU A 22 7.97 -14.92 8.18
C LEU A 22 7.74 -15.99 7.11
N LEU A 23 6.49 -16.38 6.85
CA LEU A 23 6.17 -17.35 5.80
C LEU A 23 6.53 -16.82 4.42
N VAL A 24 6.17 -15.58 4.11
CA VAL A 24 6.50 -14.94 2.83
C VAL A 24 8.00 -14.74 2.69
N ALA A 25 8.69 -14.32 3.75
CA ALA A 25 10.16 -14.18 3.76
C ALA A 25 10.84 -15.52 3.43
N PHE A 26 10.39 -16.62 4.04
CA PHE A 26 10.94 -17.95 3.76
C PHE A 26 10.75 -18.36 2.29
N VAL A 27 9.57 -18.13 1.72
CA VAL A 27 9.29 -18.39 0.29
C VAL A 27 10.16 -17.49 -0.59
N SER A 28 10.26 -16.20 -0.27
CA SER A 28 11.06 -15.23 -1.01
C SER A 28 12.54 -15.61 -1.03
N ILE A 29 13.12 -16.05 0.10
CA ILE A 29 14.51 -16.55 0.17
C ILE A 29 14.71 -17.70 -0.82
N SER A 30 13.81 -18.67 -0.87
CA SER A 30 13.89 -19.79 -1.79
C SER A 30 13.90 -19.35 -3.26
N HIS A 31 13.01 -18.41 -3.61
CA HIS A 31 12.88 -17.88 -4.97
C HIS A 31 14.10 -17.05 -5.39
N VAL A 32 14.56 -16.16 -4.53
CA VAL A 32 15.75 -15.33 -4.77
C VAL A 32 17.02 -16.20 -4.82
N THR A 33 17.08 -17.28 -4.06
CA THR A 33 18.17 -18.27 -4.16
C THR A 33 18.25 -18.86 -5.57
N THR A 34 17.12 -19.18 -6.18
CA THR A 34 17.09 -19.68 -7.57
C THR A 34 17.64 -18.67 -8.56
N LEU A 35 17.34 -17.38 -8.40
CA LEU A 35 17.92 -16.31 -9.21
C LEU A 35 19.44 -16.23 -9.03
N TYR A 36 19.93 -16.17 -7.79
CA TYR A 36 21.34 -16.06 -7.51
C TYR A 36 22.15 -17.30 -7.92
N SER A 37 21.54 -18.49 -7.93
CA SER A 37 22.20 -19.73 -8.36
C SER A 37 22.53 -19.78 -9.86
N LEU A 38 21.99 -18.85 -10.65
CA LEU A 38 22.37 -18.71 -12.07
C LEU A 38 23.83 -18.29 -12.25
N SER A 39 24.40 -17.59 -11.28
CA SER A 39 25.74 -17.01 -11.37
C SER A 39 26.64 -17.34 -10.17
N ASN A 40 26.13 -18.06 -9.17
CA ASN A 40 26.84 -18.37 -7.94
C ASN A 40 26.64 -19.84 -7.56
N PRO A 41 27.60 -20.47 -6.86
CA PRO A 41 27.38 -21.75 -6.21
C PRO A 41 26.19 -21.68 -5.25
N LEU A 42 25.43 -22.77 -5.11
CA LEU A 42 24.18 -22.79 -4.31
C LEU A 42 24.38 -22.29 -2.86
N SER A 43 25.50 -22.63 -2.23
CA SER A 43 25.81 -22.17 -0.88
C SER A 43 25.87 -20.63 -0.79
N TRP A 44 26.52 -19.97 -1.74
CA TRP A 44 26.59 -18.52 -1.81
C TRP A 44 25.25 -17.89 -2.17
N ALA A 45 24.50 -18.50 -3.09
CA ALA A 45 23.16 -18.05 -3.47
C ALA A 45 22.22 -18.01 -2.26
N ILE A 46 22.27 -19.01 -1.36
CA ILE A 46 21.48 -19.03 -0.12
C ILE A 46 21.88 -17.87 0.79
N TYR A 47 23.19 -17.65 1.05
CA TYR A 47 23.64 -16.55 1.92
C TYR A 47 23.22 -15.18 1.37
N LEU A 48 23.35 -14.95 0.06
CA LEU A 48 22.95 -13.71 -0.58
C LEU A 48 21.44 -13.47 -0.46
N SER A 49 20.64 -14.51 -0.63
CA SER A 49 19.18 -14.42 -0.52
C SER A 49 18.71 -14.09 0.90
N VAL A 50 19.32 -14.73 1.90
CA VAL A 50 19.07 -14.41 3.30
C VAL A 50 19.49 -12.97 3.63
N ALA A 51 20.65 -12.53 3.12
CA ALA A 51 21.12 -11.16 3.33
C ALA A 51 20.17 -10.11 2.70
N VAL A 52 19.63 -10.38 1.50
CA VAL A 52 18.62 -9.51 0.85
C VAL A 52 17.37 -9.41 1.70
N GLU A 53 16.87 -10.53 2.23
CA GLU A 53 15.65 -10.53 3.07
C GLU A 53 15.86 -9.75 4.37
N ILE A 54 16.99 -9.97 5.06
CA ILE A 54 17.34 -9.22 6.27
C ILE A 54 17.47 -7.73 5.95
N ALA A 55 18.11 -7.37 4.83
CA ALA A 55 18.28 -5.98 4.42
C ALA A 55 16.94 -5.30 4.09
N ALA A 56 15.98 -6.03 3.50
CA ALA A 56 14.63 -5.52 3.24
C ALA A 56 13.90 -5.19 4.55
N LEU A 57 13.89 -6.12 5.50
CA LEU A 57 13.25 -5.92 6.80
C LEU A 57 13.95 -4.82 7.61
N ALA A 58 15.29 -4.76 7.61
CA ALA A 58 16.05 -3.71 8.28
C ALA A 58 15.80 -2.33 7.66
N SER A 59 15.70 -2.23 6.34
CA SER A 59 15.38 -0.99 5.65
C SER A 59 13.98 -0.50 5.98
N LEU A 60 13.01 -1.41 6.04
CA LEU A 60 11.64 -1.09 6.44
C LEU A 60 11.58 -0.60 7.90
N ALA A 61 12.29 -1.26 8.81
CA ALA A 61 12.43 -0.80 10.20
C ALA A 61 13.04 0.60 10.28
N GLY A 62 14.08 0.89 9.47
CA GLY A 62 14.71 2.20 9.37
C GLY A 62 13.77 3.29 8.83
N ILE A 63 12.92 2.98 7.86
CA ILE A 63 11.86 3.89 7.36
C ILE A 63 10.91 4.23 8.51
N SER A 64 10.48 3.24 9.26
CA SER A 64 9.55 3.43 10.38
C SER A 64 10.16 4.20 11.53
N ALA A 65 11.45 4.01 11.79
CA ALA A 65 12.23 4.78 12.76
C ALA A 65 12.62 6.20 12.26
N LYS A 66 12.16 6.59 11.06
CA LYS A 66 12.40 7.91 10.45
C LYS A 66 13.91 8.25 10.31
N PHE A 67 14.74 7.29 9.91
CA PHE A 67 16.19 7.48 9.72
C PHE A 67 16.54 8.46 8.58
N GLY A 68 15.55 9.11 7.97
CA GLY A 68 15.74 10.07 6.90
C GLY A 68 15.56 9.47 5.50
N LYS A 69 15.69 10.34 4.48
CA LYS A 69 15.31 9.96 3.09
C LYS A 69 16.25 8.93 2.46
N PHE A 70 17.50 8.86 2.89
CA PHE A 70 18.50 7.96 2.30
C PHE A 70 18.19 6.47 2.51
N ILE A 71 17.35 6.11 3.52
CA ILE A 71 16.95 4.72 3.77
C ILE A 71 16.09 4.13 2.64
N TYR A 72 15.42 4.97 1.83
CA TYR A 72 14.62 4.52 0.70
C TYR A 72 15.46 3.93 -0.44
N ILE A 73 16.75 4.27 -0.53
CA ILE A 73 17.66 3.74 -1.56
C ILE A 73 17.90 2.23 -1.34
N PRO A 74 18.49 1.79 -0.20
CA PRO A 74 18.67 0.36 0.06
C PRO A 74 17.32 -0.38 0.06
N PHE A 75 16.26 0.20 0.61
CA PHE A 75 14.92 -0.38 0.56
C PHE A 75 14.46 -0.66 -0.88
N GLY A 76 14.56 0.31 -1.79
CA GLY A 76 14.17 0.13 -3.19
C GLY A 76 15.03 -0.92 -3.90
N ILE A 77 16.34 -0.95 -3.66
CA ILE A 77 17.25 -1.93 -4.26
C ILE A 77 16.91 -3.36 -3.82
N VAL A 78 16.76 -3.59 -2.51
CA VAL A 78 16.48 -4.94 -2.01
C VAL A 78 15.08 -5.41 -2.41
N THR A 79 14.08 -4.53 -2.38
CA THR A 79 12.72 -4.84 -2.84
C THR A 79 12.69 -5.19 -4.33
N PHE A 80 13.49 -4.48 -5.14
CA PHE A 80 13.62 -4.80 -6.56
C PHE A 80 14.28 -6.16 -6.79
N ILE A 81 15.33 -6.50 -6.04
CA ILE A 81 15.95 -7.82 -6.12
C ILE A 81 14.96 -8.93 -5.74
N GLN A 82 14.20 -8.74 -4.67
CA GLN A 82 13.15 -9.68 -4.26
C GLN A 82 12.08 -9.82 -5.36
N PHE A 83 11.64 -8.71 -5.93
CA PHE A 83 10.67 -8.72 -7.04
C PHE A 83 11.19 -9.54 -8.22
N VAL A 84 12.43 -9.27 -8.69
CA VAL A 84 13.03 -9.98 -9.82
C VAL A 84 13.21 -11.47 -9.50
N GLY A 85 13.66 -11.81 -8.29
CA GLY A 85 13.86 -13.19 -7.88
C GLY A 85 12.55 -13.98 -7.82
N ASN A 86 11.53 -13.42 -7.21
CA ASN A 86 10.22 -14.07 -7.12
C ASN A 86 9.54 -14.19 -8.49
N PHE A 87 9.63 -13.14 -9.31
CA PHE A 87 9.12 -13.16 -10.68
C PHE A 87 9.84 -14.23 -11.52
N PHE A 88 11.18 -14.25 -11.48
CA PHE A 88 11.99 -15.22 -12.23
C PHE A 88 11.67 -16.67 -11.83
N TYR A 89 11.57 -16.93 -10.54
CA TYR A 89 11.20 -18.25 -10.04
C TYR A 89 9.85 -18.69 -10.59
N SER A 90 8.81 -17.87 -10.44
CA SER A 90 7.48 -18.18 -10.95
C SER A 90 7.48 -18.36 -12.46
N TYR A 91 8.15 -17.46 -13.19
CA TYR A 91 8.24 -17.58 -14.65
C TYR A 91 8.91 -18.89 -15.08
N SER A 92 9.98 -19.31 -14.42
CA SER A 92 10.72 -20.53 -14.79
C SER A 92 9.92 -21.81 -14.50
N HIS A 93 9.03 -21.79 -13.51
CA HIS A 93 8.24 -22.96 -13.11
C HIS A 93 6.87 -23.07 -13.79
N ILE A 94 6.42 -22.06 -14.53
CA ILE A 94 5.17 -22.16 -15.31
C ILE A 94 5.41 -23.05 -16.54
N ASP A 95 4.76 -24.21 -16.58
CA ASP A 95 4.74 -25.08 -17.76
C ASP A 95 3.60 -24.64 -18.72
N ILE A 96 3.99 -24.02 -19.83
CA ILE A 96 3.06 -23.52 -20.86
C ILE A 96 2.30 -24.65 -21.59
N ASN A 97 2.77 -25.90 -21.50
CA ASN A 97 2.12 -27.04 -22.13
C ASN A 97 1.10 -27.71 -21.20
N SER A 98 1.11 -27.36 -19.91
CA SER A 98 0.19 -27.93 -18.93
C SER A 98 -1.27 -27.59 -19.24
N THR A 99 -2.16 -28.48 -18.87
CA THR A 99 -3.61 -28.25 -18.97
C THR A 99 -4.06 -27.04 -18.13
N ASP A 100 -3.45 -26.87 -16.94
CA ASP A 100 -3.79 -25.79 -16.02
C ASP A 100 -3.42 -24.43 -16.61
N PHE A 101 -2.26 -24.30 -17.27
CA PHE A 101 -1.88 -23.08 -17.95
C PHE A 101 -2.84 -22.76 -19.12
N LYS A 102 -3.25 -23.77 -19.89
CA LYS A 102 -4.20 -23.58 -21.00
C LYS A 102 -5.56 -23.11 -20.48
N ASN A 103 -6.08 -23.76 -19.44
CA ASN A 103 -7.33 -23.37 -18.82
C ASN A 103 -7.26 -21.93 -18.27
N TRP A 104 -6.12 -21.55 -17.64
CA TRP A 104 -5.91 -20.19 -17.18
C TRP A 104 -5.88 -19.22 -18.37
N LEU A 105 -5.19 -19.54 -19.46
CA LEU A 105 -5.13 -18.74 -20.67
C LEU A 105 -6.53 -18.49 -21.24
N ASP A 106 -7.32 -19.53 -21.41
CA ASP A 106 -8.70 -19.44 -21.92
C ASP A 106 -9.57 -18.54 -21.02
N MET A 107 -9.38 -18.60 -19.71
CA MET A 107 -10.13 -17.80 -18.75
C MET A 107 -9.78 -16.30 -18.85
N VAL A 108 -8.50 -15.96 -19.03
CA VAL A 108 -8.04 -14.56 -18.93
C VAL A 108 -7.85 -13.88 -20.28
N ALA A 109 -7.86 -14.60 -21.39
CA ALA A 109 -7.63 -14.07 -22.72
C ALA A 109 -8.58 -12.88 -23.03
N SER A 110 -9.87 -13.04 -22.80
CA SER A 110 -10.88 -12.00 -23.00
C SER A 110 -10.71 -10.79 -22.06
N LEU A 111 -10.07 -10.98 -20.90
CA LEU A 111 -9.81 -9.90 -19.93
C LEU A 111 -8.63 -9.03 -20.35
N PHE A 112 -7.62 -9.63 -21.00
CA PHE A 112 -6.39 -8.94 -21.37
C PHE A 112 -6.40 -8.40 -22.82
N GLU A 113 -7.28 -8.90 -23.66
CA GLU A 113 -7.46 -8.40 -25.02
C GLU A 113 -7.72 -6.87 -25.08
N PRO A 114 -8.61 -6.29 -24.24
CA PRO A 114 -8.82 -4.83 -24.21
C PRO A 114 -7.58 -4.04 -23.77
N LEU A 115 -6.59 -4.67 -23.13
CA LEU A 115 -5.32 -4.08 -22.73
C LEU A 115 -4.25 -4.20 -23.83
N GLY A 116 -4.62 -4.70 -25.02
CA GLY A 116 -3.74 -4.86 -26.17
C GLY A 116 -2.86 -6.10 -26.12
N ILE A 117 -3.19 -7.08 -25.29
CA ILE A 117 -2.48 -8.35 -25.22
C ILE A 117 -3.20 -9.35 -26.13
N ASP A 118 -2.47 -9.84 -27.14
CA ASP A 118 -3.00 -10.85 -28.07
C ASP A 118 -3.38 -12.13 -27.30
N PRO A 119 -4.62 -12.63 -27.39
CA PRO A 119 -5.04 -13.89 -26.77
C PRO A 119 -4.15 -15.08 -27.09
N THR A 120 -3.44 -15.09 -28.22
CA THR A 120 -2.53 -16.15 -28.63
C THR A 120 -1.09 -15.95 -28.17
N ASP A 121 -0.74 -14.83 -27.56
CA ASP A 121 0.60 -14.56 -27.06
C ASP A 121 0.86 -15.26 -25.72
N VAL A 122 1.21 -16.53 -25.81
CA VAL A 122 1.55 -17.40 -24.67
C VAL A 122 2.65 -16.79 -23.79
N VAL A 123 3.62 -16.08 -24.38
CA VAL A 123 4.75 -15.52 -23.63
C VAL A 123 4.30 -14.36 -22.74
N SER A 124 3.50 -13.46 -23.26
CA SER A 124 2.94 -12.36 -22.48
C SER A 124 2.04 -12.87 -21.36
N HIS A 125 1.18 -13.83 -21.63
CA HIS A 125 0.35 -14.46 -20.61
C HIS A 125 1.18 -15.17 -19.53
N ARG A 126 2.23 -15.90 -19.89
CA ARG A 126 3.17 -16.50 -18.94
C ARG A 126 3.82 -15.43 -18.04
N ARG A 127 4.22 -14.28 -18.62
CA ARG A 127 4.79 -13.15 -17.85
C ARG A 127 3.78 -12.58 -16.86
N ILE A 128 2.54 -12.40 -17.28
CA ILE A 128 1.47 -11.87 -16.40
C ILE A 128 1.21 -12.83 -15.25
N LEU A 129 1.09 -14.13 -15.54
CA LEU A 129 0.90 -15.13 -14.49
C LEU A 129 2.07 -15.13 -13.49
N ALA A 130 3.32 -15.09 -13.99
CA ALA A 130 4.50 -15.01 -13.15
C ALA A 130 4.54 -13.72 -12.29
N PHE A 131 4.08 -12.60 -12.84
CA PHE A 131 3.96 -11.33 -12.10
C PHE A 131 2.95 -11.46 -10.96
N ILE A 132 1.77 -12.02 -11.23
CA ILE A 132 0.72 -12.18 -10.22
C ILE A 132 1.15 -13.18 -9.13
N THR A 133 1.73 -14.32 -9.52
CA THR A 133 2.05 -15.42 -8.58
C THR A 133 3.37 -15.23 -7.84
N GLY A 134 4.31 -14.50 -8.41
CA GLY A 134 5.64 -14.29 -7.85
C GLY A 134 5.98 -12.84 -7.58
N GLY A 135 5.80 -11.97 -8.59
CA GLY A 135 6.21 -10.57 -8.48
C GLY A 135 5.50 -9.78 -7.37
N LEU A 136 4.27 -10.16 -6.99
CA LEU A 136 3.54 -9.50 -5.91
C LEU A 136 3.94 -9.96 -4.49
N ILE A 137 4.64 -11.08 -4.35
CA ILE A 137 5.02 -11.63 -3.04
C ILE A 137 5.77 -10.62 -2.15
N PRO A 138 6.81 -9.89 -2.61
CA PRO A 138 7.50 -8.92 -1.79
C PRO A 138 6.59 -7.81 -1.27
N PHE A 139 5.66 -7.34 -2.10
CA PHE A 139 4.73 -6.27 -1.72
C PHE A 139 3.76 -6.71 -0.61
N ILE A 140 3.32 -7.98 -0.65
CA ILE A 140 2.49 -8.56 0.42
C ILE A 140 3.26 -8.55 1.74
N SER A 141 4.49 -9.06 1.76
CA SER A 141 5.35 -9.08 2.95
C SER A 141 5.56 -7.67 3.52
N LEU A 142 5.91 -6.72 2.66
CA LEU A 142 6.16 -5.33 3.05
C LEU A 142 4.90 -4.65 3.60
N THR A 143 3.72 -4.96 3.05
CA THR A 143 2.45 -4.42 3.56
C THR A 143 2.19 -4.91 4.98
N PHE A 144 2.31 -6.21 5.24
CA PHE A 144 2.15 -6.76 6.60
C PHE A 144 3.19 -6.22 7.57
N ALA A 145 4.46 -6.12 7.15
CA ALA A 145 5.51 -5.57 7.98
C ALA A 145 5.27 -4.09 8.29
N HIS A 146 4.80 -3.29 7.34
CA HIS A 146 4.41 -1.91 7.58
C HIS A 146 3.26 -1.81 8.60
N MET A 147 2.22 -2.63 8.44
CA MET A 147 1.11 -2.68 9.40
C MET A 147 1.57 -3.05 10.80
N LEU A 148 2.47 -4.04 10.93
CA LEU A 148 3.06 -4.42 12.22
C LEU A 148 3.78 -3.26 12.89
N ILE A 149 4.57 -2.48 12.13
CA ILE A 149 5.31 -1.35 12.65
C ILE A 149 4.37 -0.22 13.09
N VAL A 150 3.38 0.13 12.26
CA VAL A 150 2.37 1.14 12.62
C VAL A 150 1.63 0.74 13.90
N TYR A 151 1.25 -0.52 14.01
CA TYR A 151 0.57 -1.05 15.20
C TYR A 151 1.48 -1.01 16.43
N SER A 152 2.74 -1.44 16.29
CA SER A 152 3.72 -1.40 17.40
C SER A 152 3.97 0.01 17.91
N ASN A 153 4.06 1.00 17.01
CA ASN A 153 4.23 2.40 17.37
C ASN A 153 3.02 2.94 18.14
N LYS A 154 1.80 2.59 17.74
CA LYS A 154 0.57 2.98 18.47
C LYS A 154 0.55 2.44 19.90
N ILE A 155 0.97 1.19 20.10
CA ILE A 155 1.09 0.63 21.46
C ILE A 155 2.10 1.41 22.30
N GLN A 156 3.25 1.79 21.73
CA GLN A 156 4.30 2.51 22.45
C GLN A 156 3.90 3.95 22.81
N THR A 157 3.10 4.61 21.98
CA THR A 157 2.62 5.97 22.23
C THR A 157 1.42 6.03 23.18
N GLY A 158 0.89 4.86 23.61
CA GLY A 158 -0.28 4.80 24.49
C GLY A 158 -1.59 5.19 23.79
N GLU A 159 -1.57 5.37 22.46
CA GLU A 159 -2.79 5.46 21.66
C GLU A 159 -3.46 4.08 21.65
N THR A 160 -4.19 3.81 22.72
CA THR A 160 -5.00 2.60 22.83
C THR A 160 -5.98 2.63 21.67
N THR A 161 -5.88 1.70 20.76
CA THR A 161 -6.99 1.37 19.87
C THR A 161 -8.08 0.83 20.80
N GLU A 162 -8.93 1.70 21.32
CA GLU A 162 -10.23 1.23 21.76
C GLU A 162 -10.79 0.44 20.57
N PRO A 163 -11.16 -0.84 20.77
CA PRO A 163 -11.89 -1.52 19.73
C PRO A 163 -13.06 -0.59 19.42
N ILE A 164 -13.29 -0.30 18.14
CA ILE A 164 -14.55 0.28 17.70
C ILE A 164 -15.57 -0.79 18.09
N ILE A 165 -16.01 -0.75 19.34
CA ILE A 165 -17.26 -1.35 19.74
C ILE A 165 -18.22 -0.50 18.95
N ASP A 166 -18.85 -1.07 17.93
CA ASP A 166 -20.05 -0.50 17.36
C ASP A 166 -20.92 -0.13 18.57
N GLU A 167 -20.83 1.14 19.00
CA GLU A 167 -21.86 1.68 19.82
C GLU A 167 -23.14 1.40 19.04
N PRO A 168 -24.12 0.73 19.64
CA PRO A 168 -25.39 0.54 18.95
C PRO A 168 -25.74 1.89 18.39
N VAL A 169 -25.91 1.98 17.06
CA VAL A 169 -26.34 3.19 16.37
C VAL A 169 -27.57 3.64 17.14
N VAL A 170 -27.34 4.55 18.09
CA VAL A 170 -28.43 5.27 18.71
C VAL A 170 -28.93 6.11 17.55
N GLU A 171 -30.03 5.64 16.96
CA GLU A 171 -30.76 6.46 15.99
C GLU A 171 -30.82 7.85 16.59
N PRO A 172 -30.36 8.90 15.89
CA PRO A 172 -30.39 10.23 16.44
C PRO A 172 -31.85 10.51 16.74
N THR A 173 -32.18 10.54 18.03
CA THR A 173 -33.49 11.04 18.47
C THR A 173 -33.61 12.41 17.82
N PRO A 174 -34.66 12.69 17.05
CA PRO A 174 -34.77 13.97 16.38
C PRO A 174 -34.73 15.04 17.46
N THR A 175 -33.60 15.70 17.59
CA THR A 175 -33.42 16.83 18.45
C THR A 175 -34.30 17.92 17.83
N VAL A 176 -35.46 18.14 18.42
CA VAL A 176 -36.30 19.26 18.02
C VAL A 176 -35.55 20.51 18.43
N LEU A 177 -34.85 21.11 17.46
CA LEU A 177 -34.15 22.37 17.65
C LEU A 177 -35.18 23.41 18.11
N THR A 178 -34.87 24.15 19.16
CA THR A 178 -35.70 25.26 19.60
C THR A 178 -35.68 26.38 18.56
N GLU A 179 -36.76 27.17 18.50
CA GLU A 179 -36.84 28.30 17.54
C GLU A 179 -35.61 29.23 17.66
N GLU A 180 -35.06 29.39 18.86
CA GLU A 180 -33.88 30.20 19.13
C GLU A 180 -32.60 29.61 18.48
N GLU A 181 -32.40 28.29 18.53
CA GLU A 181 -31.28 27.59 17.89
C GLU A 181 -31.35 27.66 16.37
N ILE A 182 -32.56 27.58 15.80
CA ILE A 182 -32.77 27.72 14.34
C ILE A 182 -32.40 29.15 13.90
N ILE A 183 -32.79 30.16 14.67
CA ILE A 183 -32.46 31.56 14.36
C ILE A 183 -30.95 31.82 14.47
N GLU A 184 -30.28 31.22 15.45
CA GLU A 184 -28.82 31.36 15.62
C GLU A 184 -28.05 30.66 14.48
N LEU A 185 -28.46 29.46 14.10
CA LEU A 185 -27.89 28.71 12.96
C LEU A 185 -28.10 29.45 11.62
N SER A 186 -29.27 30.04 11.40
CA SER A 186 -29.54 30.80 10.18
C SER A 186 -28.72 32.09 10.09
N LYS A 187 -28.48 32.78 11.21
CA LYS A 187 -27.58 33.94 11.27
C LYS A 187 -26.11 33.55 11.01
N LYS A 188 -25.69 32.39 11.49
CA LYS A 188 -24.33 31.88 11.30
C LYS A 188 -24.10 31.45 9.84
N ALA A 189 -25.08 30.80 9.22
CA ALA A 189 -25.04 30.43 7.81
C ALA A 189 -25.00 31.66 6.89
N GLY A 190 -25.83 32.66 7.14
CA GLY A 190 -25.82 33.91 6.36
C GLY A 190 -24.53 34.72 6.49
N LYS A 191 -23.81 34.57 7.60
CA LYS A 191 -22.52 35.25 7.81
C LYS A 191 -21.39 34.53 7.04
N ILE A 192 -21.44 33.19 6.92
CA ILE A 192 -20.48 32.40 6.15
C ILE A 192 -20.66 32.67 4.65
N GLU A 193 -21.90 32.74 4.15
CA GLU A 193 -22.15 33.09 2.74
C GLU A 193 -21.67 34.50 2.40
N ALA A 194 -21.81 35.46 3.31
CA ALA A 194 -21.36 36.85 3.10
C ALA A 194 -19.81 36.93 3.06
N GLU A 195 -19.10 36.24 3.95
CA GLU A 195 -17.62 36.20 3.95
C GLU A 195 -17.07 35.49 2.71
N GLU A 196 -17.70 34.40 2.25
CA GLU A 196 -17.28 33.66 1.06
C GLU A 196 -17.50 34.43 -0.27
N VAL A 197 -18.52 35.29 -0.29
CA VAL A 197 -18.79 36.18 -1.43
C VAL A 197 -17.83 37.39 -1.44
N GLU A 198 -17.47 37.93 -0.27
CA GLU A 198 -16.49 39.02 -0.20
C GLU A 198 -15.07 38.58 -0.60
N GLU A 199 -14.65 37.36 -0.24
CA GLU A 199 -13.35 36.80 -0.63
C GLU A 199 -13.27 36.51 -2.14
N LYS A 200 -14.38 36.13 -2.79
CA LYS A 200 -14.44 35.90 -4.26
C LYS A 200 -14.51 37.16 -5.11
N ILE A 201 -14.89 38.32 -4.53
CA ILE A 201 -15.06 39.58 -5.26
C ILE A 201 -13.82 40.49 -5.15
N ASN A 202 -12.89 40.19 -4.24
CA ASN A 202 -11.67 40.98 -4.10
C ASN A 202 -10.52 40.37 -4.93
N PRO A 203 -10.32 40.77 -6.20
CA PRO A 203 -9.23 40.26 -7.01
C PRO A 203 -7.91 40.66 -6.39
N ASN A 204 -7.03 39.69 -6.18
CA ASN A 204 -5.70 39.92 -5.65
C ASN A 204 -4.98 41.00 -6.46
N SER A 205 -4.30 41.92 -5.81
CA SER A 205 -3.61 43.05 -6.45
C SER A 205 -2.62 42.64 -7.56
N GLU A 206 -2.11 41.42 -7.52
CA GLU A 206 -1.27 40.84 -8.57
C GLU A 206 -2.01 40.53 -9.87
N ASP A 207 -3.28 40.10 -9.79
CA ASP A 207 -4.08 39.80 -10.98
C ASP A 207 -4.53 41.08 -11.70
N LEU A 208 -4.75 42.16 -10.98
CA LEU A 208 -5.02 43.47 -11.54
C LEU A 208 -3.78 44.05 -12.27
N GLN A 209 -2.59 43.88 -11.71
CA GLN A 209 -1.34 44.31 -12.36
C GLN A 209 -1.06 43.53 -13.64
N ARG A 210 -1.30 42.23 -13.66
CA ARG A 210 -1.16 41.38 -14.88
C ARG A 210 -2.14 41.76 -15.98
N LEU A 211 -3.38 42.16 -15.62
CA LEU A 211 -4.38 42.65 -16.57
C LEU A 211 -4.00 43.99 -17.15
N GLU A 212 -3.47 44.93 -16.35
CA GLU A 212 -2.97 46.22 -16.84
C GLU A 212 -1.77 46.07 -17.79
N GLU A 213 -0.85 45.15 -17.45
CA GLU A 213 0.32 44.88 -18.31
C GLU A 213 -0.07 44.20 -19.62
N ALA A 214 -1.05 43.30 -19.61
CA ALA A 214 -1.58 42.68 -20.81
C ALA A 214 -2.32 43.68 -21.71
N LEU A 215 -3.08 44.64 -21.16
CA LEU A 215 -3.74 45.70 -21.90
C LEU A 215 -2.76 46.70 -22.54
N LYS A 216 -1.63 46.97 -21.88
CA LYS A 216 -0.59 47.86 -22.37
C LYS A 216 0.18 47.29 -23.57
N ASN A 217 0.24 45.98 -23.70
CA ASN A 217 0.90 45.27 -24.79
C ASN A 217 -0.02 45.09 -26.03
N LEU A 218 -1.29 45.50 -25.96
CA LEU A 218 -2.27 45.45 -27.05
C LEU A 218 -2.49 46.79 -27.74
N GLN A 219 -1.86 47.87 -27.30
CA GLN A 219 -1.81 49.19 -27.95
C GLN A 219 -0.46 49.41 -28.64
#